data_68017c391f541181ca81d4ea15648fdb
#
_entry.id   68017c391f541181ca81d4ea15648fdb
#
_cell.length_a   1.000
_cell.length_b   1.000
_cell.length_c   1.000
_cell.angle_alpha   90.00
_cell.angle_beta   90.00
_cell.angle_gamma   90.00
#
_symmetry.space_group_name_H-M   'P 1'
#
loop_
_entity.id
_entity.type
_entity.pdbx_description
1 polymer ?
#
loop_
_entity_poly.entity_id
_entity_poly.type
_entity_poly.pdbx_seq_one_letter_code
_entity_poly.pdbx_strand_id
1 'polypeptide(L)'
;MEPHVDPTVSLCYKLLSDVARVRHLLSDEDTESLVHSIVSSRLDYGNSLLYGINKCVLQKYQHVQNYAARIISKRSKRQSVSDVLVKLHWLPIEKRIIFKILTFVYKTLNGMAPESFTTLISIRDHDMLLLNNVYLDSSYGRRSFTYTAPRFWNALPFNIRSSVSLEIFKRLTKNYLFNHFSALKSTAFLYQA
;
A
#
# COMPACT_ATOMS: atom_id res chain seq x y z
N MET A 1 -0.86 -16.00 9.09
CA MET A 1 -0.21 -14.76 8.58
C MET A 1 0.67 -14.07 9.63
N GLU A 2 0.32 -14.09 10.90
CA GLU A 2 1.19 -13.55 11.97
C GLU A 2 2.60 -14.16 12.01
N PRO A 3 2.80 -15.47 11.78
CA PRO A 3 4.14 -16.06 11.79
C PRO A 3 5.13 -15.49 10.75
N HIS A 4 4.63 -14.87 9.68
CA HIS A 4 5.49 -14.27 8.64
C HIS A 4 5.87 -12.82 8.94
N VAL A 5 5.07 -12.12 9.71
CA VAL A 5 5.26 -10.68 10.00
C VAL A 5 6.44 -10.45 10.92
N ASP A 6 6.55 -11.19 12.01
CA ASP A 6 7.58 -10.96 13.02
C ASP A 6 9.01 -11.22 12.49
N PRO A 7 9.28 -12.28 11.72
CA PRO A 7 10.58 -12.45 11.07
C PRO A 7 10.92 -11.30 10.11
N THR A 8 9.97 -10.85 9.30
CA THR A 8 10.18 -9.74 8.37
C THR A 8 10.50 -8.44 9.12
N VAL A 9 9.75 -8.12 10.16
CA VAL A 9 9.96 -6.94 11.01
C VAL A 9 11.32 -7.00 11.69
N SER A 10 11.69 -8.14 12.28
CA SER A 10 12.99 -8.34 12.94
C SER A 10 14.15 -8.16 11.97
N LEU A 11 14.04 -8.74 10.78
CA LEU A 11 15.05 -8.57 9.73
C LEU A 11 15.17 -7.11 9.29
N CYS A 12 14.06 -6.41 9.10
CA CYS A 12 14.08 -5.00 8.73
C CYS A 12 14.77 -4.14 9.82
N TYR A 13 14.52 -4.40 11.11
CA TYR A 13 15.20 -3.68 12.18
C TYR A 13 16.70 -3.95 12.20
N LYS A 14 17.13 -5.19 11.96
CA LYS A 14 18.55 -5.53 11.86
C LYS A 14 19.20 -4.76 10.73
N LEU A 15 18.64 -4.82 9.53
CA LEU A 15 19.16 -4.09 8.37
C LEU A 15 19.20 -2.58 8.58
N LEU A 16 18.16 -2.01 9.18
CA LEU A 16 18.12 -0.59 9.52
C LEU A 16 19.17 -0.20 10.58
N SER A 17 19.45 -1.09 11.53
CA SER A 17 20.54 -0.87 12.50
C SER A 17 21.90 -0.84 11.80
N ASP A 18 22.13 -1.71 10.80
CA ASP A 18 23.37 -1.73 10.03
C ASP A 18 23.50 -0.43 9.19
N VAL A 19 22.42 0.01 8.54
CA VAL A 19 22.39 1.31 7.83
C VAL A 19 22.68 2.47 8.80
N ALA A 20 22.09 2.45 9.99
CA ALA A 20 22.29 3.51 10.99
C ALA A 20 23.76 3.63 11.44
N ARG A 21 24.51 2.51 11.49
CA ARG A 21 25.95 2.52 11.84
C ARG A 21 26.79 3.24 10.80
N VAL A 22 26.48 3.08 9.52
CA VAL A 22 27.23 3.69 8.41
C VAL A 22 26.62 5.00 7.92
N ARG A 23 25.52 5.44 8.54
CA ARG A 23 24.75 6.63 8.14
C ARG A 23 25.59 7.91 8.03
N HIS A 24 26.61 8.03 8.87
CA HIS A 24 27.51 9.20 8.89
C HIS A 24 28.44 9.28 7.66
N LEU A 25 28.63 8.15 6.95
CA LEU A 25 29.44 8.05 5.73
C LEU A 25 28.60 8.24 4.45
N LEU A 26 27.27 8.28 4.57
CA LEU A 26 26.34 8.31 3.43
C LEU A 26 25.68 9.68 3.29
N SER A 27 25.44 10.09 2.05
CA SER A 27 24.53 11.20 1.75
C SER A 27 23.09 10.86 2.13
N ASP A 28 22.20 11.84 2.14
CA ASP A 28 20.77 11.60 2.38
C ASP A 28 20.15 10.78 1.24
N GLU A 29 20.54 11.05 -0.01
CA GLU A 29 20.10 10.34 -1.21
C GLU A 29 20.56 8.87 -1.25
N ASP A 30 21.84 8.62 -0.94
CA ASP A 30 22.38 7.25 -0.86
C ASP A 30 21.69 6.45 0.24
N THR A 31 21.45 7.09 1.39
CA THR A 31 20.73 6.46 2.51
C THR A 31 19.30 6.12 2.12
N GLU A 32 18.60 7.03 1.42
CA GLU A 32 17.24 6.76 0.93
C GLU A 32 17.24 5.59 -0.06
N SER A 33 18.15 5.60 -1.02
CA SER A 33 18.28 4.53 -2.02
C SER A 33 18.58 3.18 -1.36
N LEU A 34 19.49 3.15 -0.40
CA LEU A 34 19.84 1.95 0.35
C LEU A 34 18.65 1.43 1.17
N VAL A 35 17.99 2.29 1.92
CA VAL A 35 16.80 1.92 2.70
C VAL A 35 15.66 1.45 1.79
N HIS A 36 15.47 2.11 0.65
CA HIS A 36 14.45 1.70 -0.31
C HIS A 36 14.72 0.28 -0.84
N SER A 37 15.95 -0.02 -1.22
CA SER A 37 16.31 -1.32 -1.80
C SER A 37 16.20 -2.48 -0.79
N ILE A 38 16.63 -2.28 0.47
CA ILE A 38 16.74 -3.36 1.45
C ILE A 38 15.54 -3.47 2.40
N VAL A 39 14.82 -2.39 2.68
CA VAL A 39 13.70 -2.38 3.62
C VAL A 39 12.36 -2.23 2.91
N SER A 40 12.21 -1.22 2.05
CA SER A 40 10.93 -0.98 1.37
C SER A 40 10.53 -2.16 0.49
N SER A 41 11.47 -2.81 -0.18
CA SER A 41 11.24 -4.02 -0.97
C SER A 41 10.62 -5.16 -0.14
N ARG A 42 11.07 -5.33 1.12
CA ARG A 42 10.54 -6.34 2.04
C ARG A 42 9.17 -5.97 2.60
N LEU A 43 8.96 -4.69 2.90
CA LEU A 43 7.64 -4.20 3.35
C LEU A 43 6.59 -4.28 2.23
N ASP A 44 7.01 -4.24 0.97
CA ASP A 44 6.13 -4.32 -0.19
C ASP A 44 5.90 -5.74 -0.70
N TYR A 45 6.73 -6.69 -0.28
CA TYR A 45 6.58 -8.09 -0.69
C TYR A 45 5.29 -8.67 -0.11
N GLY A 46 4.36 -9.03 -0.99
CA GLY A 46 3.07 -9.60 -0.62
C GLY A 46 2.17 -8.70 0.26
N ASN A 47 2.43 -7.40 0.34
CA ASN A 47 1.73 -6.50 1.25
C ASN A 47 0.22 -6.41 1.01
N SER A 48 -0.26 -6.66 -0.21
CA SER A 48 -1.70 -6.73 -0.52
C SER A 48 -2.44 -7.84 0.27
N LEU A 49 -1.73 -8.90 0.65
CA LEU A 49 -2.26 -9.98 1.49
C LEU A 49 -2.47 -9.57 2.94
N LEU A 50 -1.89 -8.45 3.35
CA LEU A 50 -2.04 -7.90 4.71
C LEU A 50 -3.31 -7.04 4.86
N TYR A 51 -4.13 -6.92 3.81
CA TYR A 51 -5.39 -6.19 3.92
C TYR A 51 -6.31 -6.84 4.96
N GLY A 52 -6.87 -6.01 5.84
CA GLY A 52 -7.79 -6.48 6.89
C GLY A 52 -7.14 -7.29 8.02
N ILE A 53 -5.80 -7.37 8.07
CA ILE A 53 -5.08 -7.93 9.22
C ILE A 53 -5.24 -7.04 10.46
N ASN A 54 -5.00 -7.60 11.64
CA ASN A 54 -5.08 -6.88 12.91
C ASN A 54 -4.24 -5.58 12.88
N LYS A 55 -4.80 -4.48 13.39
CA LYS A 55 -4.13 -3.17 13.47
C LYS A 55 -2.80 -3.23 14.19
N CYS A 56 -2.68 -4.05 15.24
CA CYS A 56 -1.42 -4.22 15.97
C CYS A 56 -0.29 -4.75 15.07
N VAL A 57 -0.63 -5.65 14.15
CA VAL A 57 0.34 -6.21 13.18
C VAL A 57 0.73 -5.16 12.15
N LEU A 58 -0.23 -4.40 11.61
CA LEU A 58 0.07 -3.28 10.70
C LEU A 58 0.94 -2.21 11.36
N GLN A 59 0.73 -1.95 12.66
CA GLN A 59 1.55 -1.01 13.42
C GLN A 59 3.02 -1.45 13.50
N LYS A 60 3.33 -2.75 13.58
CA LYS A 60 4.72 -3.24 13.54
C LYS A 60 5.41 -2.81 12.24
N TYR A 61 4.76 -2.98 11.09
CA TYR A 61 5.29 -2.51 9.79
C TYR A 61 5.41 -0.98 9.74
N GLN A 62 4.41 -0.26 10.26
CA GLN A 62 4.46 1.21 10.30
C GLN A 62 5.61 1.72 11.18
N HIS A 63 5.91 1.03 12.29
CA HIS A 63 7.05 1.37 13.13
C HIS A 63 8.39 1.17 12.42
N VAL A 64 8.53 0.11 11.63
CA VAL A 64 9.72 -0.11 10.77
C VAL A 64 9.86 1.04 9.76
N GLN A 65 8.77 1.40 9.07
CA GLN A 65 8.78 2.51 8.11
C GLN A 65 9.15 3.85 8.79
N ASN A 66 8.60 4.11 9.96
CA ASN A 66 8.90 5.31 10.73
C ASN A 66 10.37 5.34 11.20
N TYR A 67 10.93 4.19 11.57
CA TYR A 67 12.34 4.10 11.94
C TYR A 67 13.25 4.35 10.74
N ALA A 68 12.94 3.78 9.59
CA ALA A 68 13.63 4.04 8.34
C ALA A 68 13.63 5.55 7.98
N ALA A 69 12.47 6.20 8.06
CA ALA A 69 12.35 7.64 7.82
C ALA A 69 13.20 8.49 8.80
N ARG A 70 13.33 8.06 10.07
CA ARG A 70 14.19 8.74 11.04
C ARG A 70 15.66 8.61 10.69
N ILE A 71 16.11 7.44 10.23
CA ILE A 71 17.51 7.24 9.81
C ILE A 71 17.84 8.16 8.63
N ILE A 72 16.98 8.23 7.61
CA ILE A 72 17.19 9.09 6.44
C ILE A 72 17.27 10.56 6.87
N SER A 73 16.30 11.02 7.68
CA SER A 73 16.17 12.42 8.10
C SER A 73 16.99 12.82 9.32
N LYS A 74 17.78 11.92 9.90
CA LYS A 74 18.57 12.14 11.13
C LYS A 74 17.74 12.61 12.34
N ARG A 75 16.45 12.22 12.39
CA ARG A 75 15.53 12.60 13.47
C ARG A 75 15.63 11.69 14.68
N SER A 76 15.40 12.27 15.85
CA SER A 76 15.31 11.52 17.10
C SER A 76 14.01 10.71 17.21
N LYS A 77 13.98 9.74 18.15
CA LYS A 77 12.80 8.87 18.39
C LYS A 77 11.52 9.65 18.77
N ARG A 78 11.68 10.81 19.40
CA ARG A 78 10.55 11.64 19.90
C ARG A 78 9.93 12.52 18.83
N GLN A 79 10.61 12.75 17.71
CA GLN A 79 10.11 13.62 16.64
C GLN A 79 9.15 12.87 15.72
N SER A 80 8.08 13.56 15.31
CA SER A 80 7.17 13.06 14.27
C SER A 80 7.90 12.87 12.94
N VAL A 81 7.49 11.89 12.16
CA VAL A 81 8.03 11.62 10.81
C VAL A 81 6.99 11.77 9.72
N SER A 82 5.80 12.26 10.04
CA SER A 82 4.70 12.38 9.07
C SER A 82 5.06 13.27 7.89
N ASP A 83 5.70 14.41 8.15
CA ASP A 83 6.19 15.32 7.12
C ASP A 83 7.37 14.73 6.32
N VAL A 84 8.20 13.91 6.94
CA VAL A 84 9.28 13.17 6.26
C VAL A 84 8.69 12.15 5.28
N LEU A 85 7.68 11.38 5.70
CA LEU A 85 7.02 10.43 4.82
C LEU A 85 6.40 11.13 3.59
N VAL A 86 5.83 12.32 3.78
CA VAL A 86 5.31 13.12 2.68
C VAL A 86 6.43 13.58 1.74
N LYS A 87 7.55 14.10 2.28
CA LYS A 87 8.71 14.52 1.48
C LYS A 87 9.34 13.39 0.67
N LEU A 88 9.46 12.21 1.28
CA LEU A 88 9.96 10.99 0.64
C LEU A 88 8.91 10.37 -0.31
N HIS A 89 7.72 10.95 -0.41
CA HIS A 89 6.59 10.34 -1.13
C HIS A 89 6.29 8.91 -0.68
N TRP A 90 6.45 8.60 0.60
CA TRP A 90 6.19 7.29 1.16
C TRP A 90 4.77 7.22 1.73
N LEU A 91 3.92 6.47 1.08
CA LEU A 91 2.60 6.14 1.62
C LEU A 91 2.75 5.37 2.94
N PRO A 92 2.01 5.73 4.00
CA PRO A 92 1.85 4.89 5.18
C PRO A 92 1.41 3.46 4.82
N ILE A 93 1.77 2.48 5.63
CA ILE A 93 1.60 1.05 5.31
C ILE A 93 0.17 0.70 4.88
N GLU A 94 -0.86 1.17 5.59
CA GLU A 94 -2.26 0.90 5.21
C GLU A 94 -2.59 1.44 3.82
N LYS A 95 -2.18 2.67 3.52
CA LYS A 95 -2.37 3.29 2.20
C LYS A 95 -1.59 2.55 1.10
N ARG A 96 -0.41 2.04 1.44
CA ARG A 96 0.47 1.26 0.55
C ARG A 96 -0.17 -0.05 0.11
N ILE A 97 -0.83 -0.75 1.04
CA ILE A 97 -1.59 -1.97 0.77
C ILE A 97 -2.71 -1.69 -0.25
N ILE A 98 -3.49 -0.65 -0.01
CA ILE A 98 -4.59 -0.27 -0.92
C ILE A 98 -4.06 0.18 -2.28
N PHE A 99 -2.98 0.96 -2.30
CA PHE A 99 -2.29 1.33 -3.54
C PHE A 99 -1.87 0.10 -4.37
N LYS A 100 -1.37 -0.95 -3.70
CA LYS A 100 -0.98 -2.20 -4.37
C LYS A 100 -2.19 -2.94 -4.94
N ILE A 101 -3.28 -3.05 -4.17
CA ILE A 101 -4.55 -3.65 -4.63
C ILE A 101 -5.06 -2.91 -5.86
N LEU A 102 -5.16 -1.58 -5.81
CA LEU A 102 -5.61 -0.76 -6.93
C LEU A 102 -4.70 -0.89 -8.16
N THR A 103 -3.39 -1.02 -7.95
CA THR A 103 -2.42 -1.24 -9.04
C THR A 103 -2.66 -2.60 -9.70
N PHE A 104 -2.97 -3.64 -8.94
CA PHE A 104 -3.34 -4.94 -9.51
C PHE A 104 -4.64 -4.87 -10.30
N VAL A 105 -5.66 -4.18 -9.79
CA VAL A 105 -6.92 -3.97 -10.52
C VAL A 105 -6.65 -3.30 -11.86
N TYR A 106 -5.93 -2.18 -11.87
CA TYR A 106 -5.58 -1.48 -13.10
C TYR A 106 -4.87 -2.40 -14.09
N LYS A 107 -3.87 -3.14 -13.62
CA LYS A 107 -3.13 -4.09 -14.47
C LYS A 107 -4.03 -5.19 -15.04
N THR A 108 -4.95 -5.72 -14.25
CA THR A 108 -5.89 -6.76 -14.70
C THR A 108 -6.81 -6.22 -15.78
N LEU A 109 -7.37 -5.03 -15.58
CA LEU A 109 -8.27 -4.41 -16.56
C LEU A 109 -7.59 -4.04 -17.88
N ASN A 110 -6.27 -3.81 -17.86
CA ASN A 110 -5.47 -3.45 -19.04
C ASN A 110 -4.64 -4.62 -19.59
N GLY A 111 -4.94 -5.87 -19.24
CA GLY A 111 -4.24 -7.04 -19.76
C GLY A 111 -2.77 -7.18 -19.35
N MET A 112 -2.35 -6.47 -18.29
CA MET A 112 -0.96 -6.45 -17.79
C MET A 112 -0.77 -7.36 -16.56
N ALA A 113 -1.76 -8.15 -16.20
CA ALA A 113 -1.72 -9.09 -15.08
C ALA A 113 -1.84 -10.53 -15.57
N PRO A 114 -1.40 -11.53 -14.80
CA PRO A 114 -1.67 -12.94 -15.12
C PRO A 114 -3.16 -13.22 -15.27
N GLU A 115 -3.51 -14.14 -16.15
CA GLU A 115 -4.90 -14.50 -16.48
C GLU A 115 -5.72 -14.92 -15.24
N SER A 116 -5.07 -15.54 -14.25
CA SER A 116 -5.69 -15.89 -12.97
C SER A 116 -6.32 -14.71 -12.21
N PHE A 117 -5.92 -13.47 -12.49
CA PHE A 117 -6.52 -12.27 -11.87
C PHE A 117 -7.81 -11.85 -12.59
N THR A 118 -7.97 -12.16 -13.88
CA THR A 118 -9.17 -11.77 -14.64
C THR A 118 -10.41 -12.51 -14.14
N THR A 119 -10.24 -13.71 -13.58
CA THR A 119 -11.34 -14.49 -12.98
C THR A 119 -11.78 -13.97 -11.60
N LEU A 120 -10.96 -13.14 -10.96
CA LEU A 120 -11.23 -12.63 -9.62
C LEU A 120 -12.05 -11.34 -9.59
N ILE A 121 -12.14 -10.63 -10.71
CA ILE A 121 -12.88 -9.38 -10.83
C ILE A 121 -13.69 -9.40 -12.12
N SER A 122 -14.91 -8.85 -12.08
CA SER A 122 -15.76 -8.70 -13.25
C SER A 122 -16.18 -7.26 -13.47
N ILE A 123 -16.19 -6.82 -14.72
CA ILE A 123 -16.62 -5.50 -15.14
C ILE A 123 -18.15 -5.44 -15.06
N ARG A 124 -18.71 -4.30 -14.72
CA ARG A 124 -20.15 -4.06 -14.69
C ARG A 124 -20.68 -3.91 -16.12
N ASP A 125 -21.76 -4.59 -16.46
CA ASP A 125 -22.30 -4.68 -17.83
C ASP A 125 -22.57 -3.33 -18.51
N HIS A 126 -22.96 -2.31 -17.74
CA HIS A 126 -23.33 -1.00 -18.29
C HIS A 126 -22.29 0.11 -18.03
N ASP A 127 -21.19 -0.19 -17.36
CA ASP A 127 -20.12 0.77 -17.10
C ASP A 127 -18.76 0.05 -17.06
N MET A 128 -18.06 0.10 -18.18
CA MET A 128 -16.77 -0.58 -18.36
C MET A 128 -15.67 -0.10 -17.40
N LEU A 129 -15.88 1.00 -16.68
CA LEU A 129 -14.95 1.51 -15.68
C LEU A 129 -15.34 1.16 -14.25
N LEU A 130 -16.44 0.45 -14.03
CA LEU A 130 -16.85 -0.05 -12.72
C LEU A 130 -16.78 -1.57 -12.66
N LEU A 131 -16.54 -2.07 -11.45
CA LEU A 131 -16.46 -3.49 -11.15
C LEU A 131 -17.71 -3.95 -10.37
N ASN A 132 -18.09 -5.19 -10.57
CA ASN A 132 -19.15 -5.83 -9.79
C ASN A 132 -18.66 -6.08 -8.36
N ASN A 133 -19.45 -5.62 -7.39
CA ASN A 133 -19.18 -5.92 -5.99
C ASN A 133 -19.64 -7.33 -5.64
N VAL A 134 -18.76 -8.12 -5.07
CA VAL A 134 -19.09 -9.44 -4.53
C VAL A 134 -19.55 -9.30 -3.09
N TYR A 135 -20.62 -10.01 -2.72
CA TYR A 135 -21.09 -10.11 -1.35
C TYR A 135 -20.47 -11.33 -0.67
N LEU A 136 -19.86 -11.15 0.49
CA LEU A 136 -19.25 -12.24 1.28
C LEU A 136 -19.54 -12.00 2.77
N ASP A 137 -20.14 -12.98 3.43
CA ASP A 137 -20.53 -12.88 4.83
C ASP A 137 -19.39 -13.09 5.81
N SER A 138 -18.43 -13.94 5.47
CA SER A 138 -17.36 -14.29 6.39
C SER A 138 -16.34 -13.16 6.55
N SER A 139 -15.83 -12.97 7.75
CA SER A 139 -14.77 -12.00 8.05
C SER A 139 -13.49 -12.25 7.25
N TYR A 140 -13.20 -13.52 6.90
CA TYR A 140 -12.08 -13.88 6.03
C TYR A 140 -12.36 -13.52 4.58
N GLY A 141 -13.57 -13.80 4.07
CA GLY A 141 -13.98 -13.43 2.72
C GLY A 141 -13.89 -11.92 2.48
N ARG A 142 -14.28 -11.11 3.46
CA ARG A 142 -14.19 -9.64 3.38
C ARG A 142 -12.76 -9.09 3.31
N ARG A 143 -11.74 -9.91 3.51
CA ARG A 143 -10.31 -9.57 3.33
C ARG A 143 -9.77 -10.00 1.96
N SER A 144 -10.55 -10.80 1.21
CA SER A 144 -10.13 -11.30 -0.09
C SER A 144 -9.97 -10.17 -1.11
N PHE A 145 -9.13 -10.40 -2.11
CA PHE A 145 -8.96 -9.49 -3.24
C PHE A 145 -10.29 -9.29 -3.98
N THR A 146 -11.02 -10.37 -4.24
CA THR A 146 -12.33 -10.36 -4.92
C THR A 146 -13.36 -9.45 -4.25
N TYR A 147 -13.31 -9.33 -2.92
CA TYR A 147 -14.20 -8.47 -2.16
C TYR A 147 -13.72 -7.02 -2.10
N THR A 148 -12.44 -6.81 -1.87
CA THR A 148 -11.88 -5.48 -1.58
C THR A 148 -11.54 -4.68 -2.83
N ALA A 149 -11.07 -5.36 -3.88
CA ALA A 149 -10.62 -4.72 -5.10
C ALA A 149 -11.72 -3.91 -5.80
N PRO A 150 -12.93 -4.47 -6.05
CA PRO A 150 -14.02 -3.71 -6.67
C PRO A 150 -14.45 -2.51 -5.84
N ARG A 151 -14.51 -2.65 -4.52
CA ARG A 151 -14.95 -1.57 -3.61
C ARG A 151 -14.00 -0.38 -3.64
N PHE A 152 -12.70 -0.61 -3.52
CA PHE A 152 -11.73 0.47 -3.60
C PHE A 152 -11.63 1.06 -5.00
N TRP A 153 -11.75 0.23 -6.03
CA TRP A 153 -11.75 0.69 -7.41
C TRP A 153 -12.92 1.60 -7.71
N ASN A 154 -14.14 1.18 -7.37
CA ASN A 154 -15.36 1.94 -7.61
C ASN A 154 -15.41 3.25 -6.81
N ALA A 155 -14.74 3.31 -5.66
CA ALA A 155 -14.62 4.51 -4.84
C ALA A 155 -13.58 5.52 -5.38
N LEU A 156 -12.76 5.14 -6.37
CA LEU A 156 -11.85 6.09 -7.02
C LEU A 156 -12.61 7.06 -7.93
N PRO A 157 -12.17 8.33 -8.02
CA PRO A 157 -12.67 9.27 -9.01
C PRO A 157 -12.49 8.75 -10.45
N PHE A 158 -13.42 9.12 -11.32
CA PHE A 158 -13.42 8.71 -12.74
C PHE A 158 -12.10 9.03 -13.45
N ASN A 159 -11.54 10.22 -13.27
CA ASN A 159 -10.30 10.66 -13.89
C ASN A 159 -9.08 9.80 -13.51
N ILE A 160 -9.13 9.10 -12.38
CA ILE A 160 -8.08 8.15 -11.98
C ILE A 160 -8.32 6.81 -12.66
N ARG A 161 -9.55 6.31 -12.65
CA ARG A 161 -9.91 5.02 -13.27
C ARG A 161 -9.71 5.02 -14.79
N SER A 162 -9.93 6.16 -15.45
CA SER A 162 -9.77 6.35 -16.89
C SER A 162 -8.34 6.70 -17.33
N SER A 163 -7.35 6.50 -16.46
CA SER A 163 -5.94 6.80 -16.77
C SER A 163 -5.44 5.98 -17.97
N VAL A 164 -4.77 6.66 -18.92
CA VAL A 164 -4.28 6.05 -20.17
C VAL A 164 -3.01 5.21 -20.00
N SER A 165 -2.27 5.37 -18.90
CA SER A 165 -1.07 4.58 -18.63
C SER A 165 -0.93 4.21 -17.16
N LEU A 166 -0.22 3.11 -16.89
CA LEU A 166 0.07 2.63 -15.53
C LEU A 166 0.83 3.68 -14.70
N GLU A 167 1.71 4.44 -15.31
CA GLU A 167 2.50 5.46 -14.61
C GLU A 167 1.63 6.62 -14.18
N ILE A 168 0.76 7.12 -15.06
CA ILE A 168 -0.22 8.16 -14.75
C ILE A 168 -1.15 7.67 -13.65
N PHE A 169 -1.69 6.45 -13.80
CA PHE A 169 -2.56 5.84 -12.80
C PHE A 169 -1.89 5.79 -11.42
N LYS A 170 -0.66 5.28 -11.35
CA LYS A 170 0.09 5.19 -10.08
C LYS A 170 0.31 6.57 -9.46
N ARG A 171 0.69 7.56 -10.24
CA ARG A 171 0.92 8.94 -9.76
C ARG A 171 -0.36 9.55 -9.19
N LEU A 172 -1.46 9.50 -9.95
CA LEU A 172 -2.75 10.05 -9.53
C LEU A 172 -3.30 9.32 -8.30
N THR A 173 -3.26 7.98 -8.30
CA THR A 173 -3.71 7.16 -7.17
C THR A 173 -2.90 7.46 -5.92
N LYS A 174 -1.58 7.58 -6.03
CA LYS A 174 -0.70 7.89 -4.91
C LYS A 174 -1.05 9.26 -4.29
N ASN A 175 -1.21 10.29 -5.12
CA ASN A 175 -1.61 11.62 -4.67
C ASN A 175 -3.00 11.61 -4.02
N TYR A 176 -3.95 10.89 -4.61
CA TYR A 176 -5.29 10.75 -4.06
C TYR A 176 -5.27 10.08 -2.67
N LEU A 177 -4.50 9.01 -2.52
CA LEU A 177 -4.35 8.32 -1.23
C LEU A 177 -3.67 9.19 -0.17
N PHE A 178 -2.77 10.08 -0.52
CA PHE A 178 -2.21 11.03 0.45
C PHE A 178 -3.29 11.96 1.01
N ASN A 179 -4.13 12.51 0.15
CA ASN A 179 -5.02 13.62 0.48
C ASN A 179 -6.44 13.18 0.88
N HIS A 180 -6.95 12.08 0.30
CA HIS A 180 -8.37 11.68 0.37
C HIS A 180 -8.60 10.27 0.92
N PHE A 181 -7.65 9.72 1.68
CA PHE A 181 -7.73 8.33 2.13
C PHE A 181 -8.97 8.01 2.96
N SER A 182 -9.36 8.91 3.87
CA SER A 182 -10.55 8.72 4.72
C SER A 182 -11.83 8.69 3.87
N ALA A 183 -11.94 9.59 2.89
CA ALA A 183 -13.06 9.63 1.96
C ALA A 183 -13.13 8.34 1.12
N LEU A 184 -12.00 7.87 0.59
CA LEU A 184 -11.94 6.60 -0.14
C LEU A 184 -12.46 5.45 0.69
N LYS A 185 -12.01 5.31 1.94
CA LYS A 185 -12.48 4.24 2.84
C LYS A 185 -13.97 4.33 3.12
N SER A 186 -14.47 5.52 3.41
CA SER A 186 -15.91 5.72 3.63
C SER A 186 -16.72 5.32 2.41
N THR A 187 -16.36 5.80 1.23
CA THR A 187 -17.07 5.50 -0.02
C THR A 187 -17.01 4.01 -0.38
N ALA A 188 -15.85 3.37 -0.20
CA ALA A 188 -15.67 1.95 -0.53
C ALA A 188 -16.58 1.02 0.30
N PHE A 189 -17.02 1.46 1.49
CA PHE A 189 -17.78 0.65 2.44
C PHE A 189 -19.12 1.27 2.88
N LEU A 190 -19.62 2.29 2.16
CA LEU A 190 -20.88 2.99 2.44
C LEU A 190 -22.12 2.08 2.50
N TYR A 191 -22.09 0.91 1.88
CA TYR A 191 -23.23 0.00 1.76
C TYR A 191 -23.10 -1.26 2.60
N GLN A 192 -22.45 -1.18 3.77
CA GLN A 192 -22.28 -2.30 4.70
C GLN A 192 -23.23 -2.24 5.92
N ALA A 193 -24.21 -1.31 5.91
CA ALA A 193 -25.27 -1.24 6.93
C ALA A 193 -26.49 -2.07 6.51
#